data_f956b9d49bca793691785027d1ebbd5b
#
_entry.id   f956b9d49bca793691785027d1ebbd5b
#
_cell.length_a   1.000
_cell.length_b   1.000
_cell.length_c   1.000
_cell.angle_alpha   90.00
_cell.angle_beta   90.00
_cell.angle_gamma   90.00
#
_symmetry.space_group_name_H-M   'P 1'
#
loop_
_entity.id
_entity.type
_entity.pdbx_description
1 polymer ?
#
loop_
_entity_poly.entity_id
_entity_poly.type
_entity_poly.pdbx_seq_one_letter_code
_entity_poly.pdbx_strand_id
1 'polypeptide(L)'
;VSHHENIFVDYDKMKYRSICKNRWNLWENKPIETASEFCYLLRKLVNSDESRQREVLDICMTRPRVIIFYNFDYELDILLNLAYDEGVEVAQWNGHKHQPIPDGERWVYLVQYNAGAEGWNCIKTDTIIFYSQNYSYKIMEQASGRIDRLNTPYKDLWYYHLKSRAGIDLAISRALNSKKAFNERKFYGE
;
A
#
# COMPACT_ATOMS: atom_id res chain seq x y z
N VAL A 1 -3.32 -13.15 -18.32
CA VAL A 1 -2.56 -11.92 -18.62
C VAL A 1 -2.59 -11.00 -17.41
N SER A 2 -1.43 -10.53 -16.99
CA SER A 2 -1.32 -9.60 -15.86
C SER A 2 -1.35 -8.16 -16.36
N HIS A 3 -2.24 -7.36 -15.77
CA HIS A 3 -2.39 -5.94 -16.08
C HIS A 3 -1.99 -5.12 -14.86
N HIS A 4 -0.94 -4.32 -15.00
CA HIS A 4 -0.48 -3.41 -13.95
C HIS A 4 -0.87 -1.99 -14.31
N GLU A 5 -1.64 -1.34 -13.44
CA GLU A 5 -2.03 0.05 -13.59
C GLU A 5 -1.45 0.90 -12.46
N ASN A 6 -0.78 1.97 -12.82
CA ASN A 6 -0.33 2.99 -11.87
C ASN A 6 -1.42 4.06 -11.77
N ILE A 7 -1.96 4.24 -10.57
CA ILE A 7 -2.97 5.26 -10.30
C ILE A 7 -2.33 6.33 -9.44
N PHE A 8 -2.21 7.53 -9.99
CA PHE A 8 -1.62 8.66 -9.26
C PHE A 8 -2.70 9.41 -8.48
N VAL A 9 -2.48 9.52 -7.19
CA VAL A 9 -3.37 10.21 -6.25
C VAL A 9 -2.75 11.53 -5.80
N ASP A 10 -3.56 12.37 -5.16
CA ASP A 10 -3.11 13.67 -4.65
C ASP A 10 -2.45 13.54 -3.28
N TYR A 11 -1.85 14.61 -2.83
CA TYR A 11 -1.31 14.77 -1.49
C TYR A 11 -1.24 16.25 -1.13
N ASP A 12 -1.15 16.55 0.16
CA ASP A 12 -1.04 17.93 0.63
C ASP A 12 0.37 18.46 0.38
N LYS A 13 0.54 19.19 -0.71
CA LYS A 13 1.85 19.70 -1.17
C LYS A 13 2.44 20.72 -0.20
N MET A 14 1.61 21.52 0.43
CA MET A 14 2.07 22.54 1.39
C MET A 14 2.64 21.89 2.65
N LYS A 15 1.91 20.94 3.23
CA LYS A 15 2.39 20.19 4.38
C LYS A 15 3.63 19.36 4.05
N TYR A 16 3.67 18.75 2.87
CA TYR A 16 4.83 18.00 2.41
C TYR A 16 6.08 18.88 2.37
N ARG A 17 5.96 20.05 1.74
CA ARG A 17 7.08 21.01 1.67
C ARG A 17 7.48 21.50 3.06
N SER A 18 6.52 21.74 3.94
CA SER A 18 6.79 22.18 5.31
C SER A 18 7.61 21.14 6.09
N ILE A 19 7.25 19.87 5.99
CA ILE A 19 8.03 18.79 6.62
C ILE A 19 9.45 18.73 6.05
N CYS A 20 9.58 18.81 4.73
CA CYS A 20 10.89 18.76 4.07
C CYS A 20 11.78 19.96 4.44
N LYS A 21 11.19 21.16 4.46
CA LYS A 21 11.92 22.40 4.73
C LYS A 21 12.30 22.55 6.19
N ASN A 22 11.34 22.30 7.07
CA ASN A 22 11.49 22.60 8.50
C ASN A 22 11.99 21.39 9.31
N ARG A 23 11.99 20.19 8.71
CA ARG A 23 12.36 18.95 9.40
C ARG A 23 11.59 18.79 10.71
N TRP A 24 10.28 19.02 10.64
CA TRP A 24 9.39 19.10 11.78
C TRP A 24 8.32 18.02 11.73
N ASN A 25 8.15 17.31 12.86
CA ASN A 25 7.09 16.33 13.04
C ASN A 25 5.81 17.06 13.41
N LEU A 26 4.86 17.13 12.46
CA LEU A 26 3.59 17.85 12.65
C LEU A 26 2.65 17.17 13.64
N TRP A 27 2.79 15.87 13.85
CA TRP A 27 1.90 15.08 14.71
C TRP A 27 2.31 15.19 16.19
N GLU A 28 3.62 15.17 16.45
CA GLU A 28 4.14 15.24 17.82
C GLU A 28 4.70 16.60 18.19
N ASN A 29 4.68 17.55 17.26
CA ASN A 29 5.13 18.93 17.46
C ASN A 29 6.55 19.01 18.01
N LYS A 30 7.48 18.38 17.30
CA LYS A 30 8.90 18.34 17.65
C LYS A 30 9.78 18.20 16.40
N PRO A 31 11.10 18.49 16.49
CA PRO A 31 12.01 18.30 15.38
C PRO A 31 12.09 16.82 14.96
N ILE A 32 12.30 16.60 13.65
CA ILE A 32 12.63 15.27 13.11
C ILE A 32 14.12 15.04 13.37
N GLU A 33 14.47 13.88 13.92
CA GLU A 33 15.82 13.57 14.33
C GLU A 33 16.54 12.58 13.43
N THR A 34 15.79 11.72 12.72
CA THR A 34 16.39 10.63 11.94
C THR A 34 15.83 10.56 10.51
N ALA A 35 16.63 9.99 9.61
CA ALA A 35 16.17 9.71 8.25
C ALA A 35 14.95 8.77 8.21
N SER A 36 14.94 7.78 9.09
CA SER A 36 13.82 6.85 9.21
C SER A 36 12.52 7.56 9.60
N GLU A 37 12.57 8.41 10.61
CA GLU A 37 11.42 9.23 11.03
C GLU A 37 10.95 10.14 9.90
N PHE A 38 11.87 10.80 9.24
CA PHE A 38 11.57 11.70 8.11
C PHE A 38 10.80 10.99 7.01
N CYS A 39 11.32 9.87 6.54
CA CYS A 39 10.66 9.09 5.49
C CYS A 39 9.30 8.54 5.94
N TYR A 40 9.22 8.05 7.18
CA TYR A 40 7.97 7.57 7.74
C TYR A 40 6.89 8.66 7.76
N LEU A 41 7.23 9.87 8.23
CA LEU A 41 6.28 10.97 8.32
C LEU A 41 5.85 11.51 6.96
N LEU A 42 6.76 11.59 5.99
CA LEU A 42 6.40 11.94 4.62
C LEU A 42 5.42 10.92 4.04
N ARG A 43 5.69 9.64 4.25
CA ARG A 43 4.80 8.57 3.80
C ARG A 43 3.45 8.63 4.52
N LYS A 44 3.45 8.89 5.83
CA LYS A 44 2.20 9.03 6.59
C LYS A 44 1.33 10.16 6.02
N LEU A 45 1.93 11.31 5.72
CA LEU A 45 1.20 12.42 5.11
C LEU A 45 0.59 12.00 3.77
N VAL A 46 1.41 11.45 2.88
CA VAL A 46 1.02 11.10 1.51
C VAL A 46 0.02 9.94 1.48
N ASN A 47 0.29 8.90 2.27
CA ASN A 47 -0.52 7.68 2.24
C ASN A 47 -1.84 7.81 3.01
N SER A 48 -1.99 8.87 3.81
CA SER A 48 -3.23 9.16 4.54
C SER A 48 -4.17 10.09 3.78
N ASP A 49 -3.79 10.55 2.59
CA ASP A 49 -4.61 11.48 1.81
C ASP A 49 -5.94 10.83 1.38
N GLU A 50 -7.01 11.61 1.44
CA GLU A 50 -8.36 11.14 1.08
C GLU A 50 -8.46 10.68 -0.37
N SER A 51 -7.67 11.26 -1.27
CA SER A 51 -7.67 10.87 -2.69
C SER A 51 -7.28 9.39 -2.86
N ARG A 52 -6.34 8.91 -2.07
CA ARG A 52 -5.92 7.51 -2.09
C ARG A 52 -7.05 6.60 -1.60
N GLN A 53 -7.74 7.00 -0.55
CA GLN A 53 -8.87 6.28 -0.02
C GLN A 53 -10.04 6.20 -1.03
N ARG A 54 -10.31 7.28 -1.74
CA ARG A 54 -11.33 7.30 -2.80
C ARG A 54 -11.03 6.31 -3.92
N GLU A 55 -9.77 6.19 -4.32
CA GLU A 55 -9.39 5.22 -5.34
C GLU A 55 -9.63 3.78 -4.87
N VAL A 56 -9.35 3.48 -3.61
CA VAL A 56 -9.68 2.17 -3.04
C VAL A 56 -11.19 1.90 -3.15
N LEU A 57 -12.01 2.87 -2.77
CA LEU A 57 -13.46 2.74 -2.84
C LEU A 57 -13.93 2.53 -4.29
N ASP A 58 -13.40 3.31 -5.24
CA ASP A 58 -13.77 3.20 -6.65
C ASP A 58 -13.44 1.82 -7.23
N ILE A 59 -12.28 1.29 -6.90
CA ILE A 59 -11.88 -0.06 -7.34
C ILE A 59 -12.81 -1.11 -6.72
N CYS A 60 -13.09 -1.00 -5.43
CA CYS A 60 -13.95 -1.95 -4.72
C CYS A 60 -15.40 -1.89 -5.18
N MET A 61 -15.86 -0.80 -5.77
CA MET A 61 -17.20 -0.70 -6.37
C MET A 61 -17.35 -1.58 -7.61
N THR A 62 -16.27 -1.76 -8.37
CA THR A 62 -16.28 -2.56 -9.61
C THR A 62 -15.69 -3.96 -9.43
N ARG A 63 -14.92 -4.18 -8.37
CA ARG A 63 -14.24 -5.42 -8.08
C ARG A 63 -14.75 -5.97 -6.74
N PRO A 64 -15.52 -7.07 -6.74
CA PRO A 64 -16.19 -7.52 -5.51
C PRO A 64 -15.23 -8.13 -4.47
N ARG A 65 -14.10 -8.68 -4.91
CA ARG A 65 -13.12 -9.35 -4.04
C ARG A 65 -11.76 -8.78 -4.32
N VAL A 66 -11.15 -8.18 -3.30
CA VAL A 66 -9.89 -7.45 -3.46
C VAL A 66 -8.94 -7.78 -2.32
N ILE A 67 -7.69 -8.09 -2.67
CA ILE A 67 -6.58 -8.15 -1.72
C ILE A 67 -5.91 -6.78 -1.74
N ILE A 68 -5.70 -6.20 -0.56
CA ILE A 68 -5.02 -4.91 -0.43
C ILE A 68 -3.75 -5.10 0.40
N PHE A 69 -2.60 -4.86 -0.22
CA PHE A 69 -1.32 -4.85 0.47
C PHE A 69 -1.01 -3.47 1.04
N TYR A 70 -0.52 -3.43 2.26
CA TYR A 70 -0.16 -2.21 2.97
C TYR A 70 1.13 -2.40 3.77
N ASN A 71 1.74 -1.28 4.23
CA ASN A 71 2.97 -1.29 5.01
C ASN A 71 2.76 -1.03 6.50
N PHE A 72 2.00 0.01 6.85
CA PHE A 72 2.00 0.61 8.18
C PHE A 72 0.67 0.42 8.90
N ASP A 73 0.71 0.41 10.22
CA ASP A 73 -0.49 0.26 11.04
C ASP A 73 -1.52 1.37 10.80
N TYR A 74 -1.08 2.61 10.53
CA TYR A 74 -2.03 3.70 10.21
C TYR A 74 -2.75 3.42 8.89
N GLU A 75 -2.13 2.75 7.94
CA GLU A 75 -2.78 2.33 6.69
C GLU A 75 -3.83 1.27 6.96
N LEU A 76 -3.53 0.31 7.84
CA LEU A 76 -4.49 -0.70 8.26
C LEU A 76 -5.72 -0.04 8.89
N ASP A 77 -5.53 0.91 9.79
CA ASP A 77 -6.63 1.63 10.45
C ASP A 77 -7.51 2.35 9.43
N ILE A 78 -6.91 3.02 8.45
CA ILE A 78 -7.63 3.67 7.36
C ILE A 78 -8.48 2.66 6.59
N LEU A 79 -7.88 1.55 6.18
CA LEU A 79 -8.54 0.53 5.35
C LEU A 79 -9.65 -0.19 6.12
N LEU A 80 -9.44 -0.48 7.40
CA LEU A 80 -10.49 -1.06 8.26
C LEU A 80 -11.68 -0.11 8.38
N ASN A 81 -11.43 1.18 8.58
CA ASN A 81 -12.49 2.17 8.67
C ASN A 81 -13.27 2.28 7.37
N LEU A 82 -12.59 2.26 6.22
CA LEU A 82 -13.26 2.26 4.92
C LEU A 82 -14.16 1.03 4.74
N ALA A 83 -13.65 -0.16 5.05
CA ALA A 83 -14.41 -1.39 4.92
C ALA A 83 -15.62 -1.40 5.87
N TYR A 84 -15.42 -0.93 7.10
CA TYR A 84 -16.48 -0.84 8.10
C TYR A 84 -17.59 0.12 7.65
N ASP A 85 -17.22 1.31 7.19
CA ASP A 85 -18.18 2.32 6.74
C ASP A 85 -19.00 1.85 5.54
N GLU A 86 -18.40 1.05 4.64
CA GLU A 86 -19.06 0.50 3.47
C GLU A 86 -19.81 -0.82 3.75
N GLY A 87 -19.68 -1.36 4.96
CA GLY A 87 -20.31 -2.63 5.31
C GLY A 87 -19.75 -3.83 4.53
N VAL A 88 -18.49 -3.78 4.13
CA VAL A 88 -17.83 -4.85 3.39
C VAL A 88 -17.17 -5.82 4.37
N GLU A 89 -17.32 -7.12 4.11
CA GLU A 89 -16.62 -8.15 4.88
C GLU A 89 -15.11 -7.95 4.75
N VAL A 90 -14.40 -8.00 5.87
CA VAL A 90 -12.96 -7.77 5.92
C VAL A 90 -12.27 -8.86 6.73
N ALA A 91 -11.13 -9.30 6.25
CA ALA A 91 -10.21 -10.16 6.98
C ALA A 91 -8.79 -9.60 6.86
N GLN A 92 -7.91 -10.03 7.75
CA GLN A 92 -6.56 -9.48 7.89
C GLN A 92 -5.50 -10.58 7.98
N TRP A 93 -4.33 -10.28 7.42
CA TRP A 93 -3.12 -11.07 7.61
C TRP A 93 -1.95 -10.14 7.91
N ASN A 94 -1.49 -10.16 9.16
CA ASN A 94 -0.38 -9.33 9.62
C ASN A 94 0.30 -9.98 10.83
N GLY A 95 1.18 -9.24 11.52
CA GLY A 95 1.90 -9.76 12.67
C GLY A 95 1.02 -10.13 13.88
N HIS A 96 -0.23 -9.67 13.92
CA HIS A 96 -1.16 -9.88 15.04
C HIS A 96 -2.32 -10.82 14.70
N LYS A 97 -2.75 -10.85 13.44
CA LYS A 97 -3.89 -11.65 12.99
C LYS A 97 -3.53 -12.43 11.74
N HIS A 98 -3.93 -13.70 11.71
CA HIS A 98 -3.77 -14.59 10.56
C HIS A 98 -5.14 -15.18 10.21
N GLN A 99 -6.04 -14.33 9.75
CA GLN A 99 -7.38 -14.75 9.39
C GLN A 99 -7.39 -15.41 8.01
N PRO A 100 -8.25 -16.41 7.78
CA PRO A 100 -8.36 -17.00 6.45
C PRO A 100 -9.00 -16.02 5.46
N ILE A 101 -8.74 -16.27 4.17
CA ILE A 101 -9.38 -15.53 3.08
C ILE A 101 -10.89 -15.79 3.15
N PRO A 102 -11.73 -14.74 3.09
CA PRO A 102 -13.17 -14.91 3.13
C PRO A 102 -13.72 -15.77 1.98
N ASP A 103 -14.85 -16.42 2.20
CA ASP A 103 -15.54 -17.24 1.20
C ASP A 103 -16.70 -16.52 0.51
N GLY A 104 -17.07 -15.34 0.99
CA GLY A 104 -18.22 -14.59 0.49
C GLY A 104 -18.04 -14.06 -0.94
N GLU A 105 -19.10 -13.45 -1.45
CA GLU A 105 -19.09 -12.87 -2.80
C GLU A 105 -18.44 -11.50 -2.86
N ARG A 106 -18.41 -10.78 -1.74
CA ARG A 106 -17.84 -9.45 -1.65
C ARG A 106 -17.03 -9.30 -0.36
N TRP A 107 -15.73 -9.01 -0.52
CA TRP A 107 -14.84 -8.85 0.62
C TRP A 107 -13.57 -8.08 0.25
N VAL A 108 -12.87 -7.60 1.28
CA VAL A 108 -11.49 -7.13 1.18
C VAL A 108 -10.62 -7.94 2.13
N TYR A 109 -9.42 -8.25 1.67
CA TYR A 109 -8.42 -8.97 2.46
C TYR A 109 -7.19 -8.08 2.60
N LEU A 110 -6.94 -7.62 3.84
CA LEU A 110 -5.88 -6.66 4.15
C LEU A 110 -4.62 -7.40 4.57
N VAL A 111 -3.55 -7.28 3.81
CA VAL A 111 -2.31 -8.02 4.01
C VAL A 111 -1.14 -7.07 4.20
N GLN A 112 -0.46 -7.16 5.35
CA GLN A 112 0.79 -6.46 5.55
C GLN A 112 1.88 -7.12 4.71
N TYR A 113 2.64 -6.33 3.96
CA TYR A 113 3.65 -6.85 3.03
C TYR A 113 4.60 -7.86 3.68
N ASN A 114 5.20 -7.51 4.82
CA ASN A 114 6.20 -8.35 5.46
C ASN A 114 5.64 -9.64 6.05
N ALA A 115 4.39 -9.62 6.52
CA ALA A 115 3.71 -10.79 7.05
C ALA A 115 3.16 -11.69 5.95
N GLY A 116 2.90 -11.12 4.77
CA GLY A 116 2.38 -11.84 3.62
C GLY A 116 3.37 -12.78 2.94
N ALA A 117 4.64 -12.81 3.39
CA ALA A 117 5.67 -13.69 2.83
C ALA A 117 5.41 -15.17 3.16
N GLU A 118 4.52 -15.46 4.12
CA GLU A 118 4.21 -16.83 4.53
C GLU A 118 3.07 -17.42 3.69
N GLY A 119 3.38 -18.33 2.89
CA GLY A 119 2.72 -19.49 2.35
C GLY A 119 1.22 -19.51 2.08
N TRP A 120 0.54 -18.42 1.81
CA TRP A 120 -0.83 -18.49 1.33
C TRP A 120 -0.93 -18.07 -0.16
N ASN A 121 -1.86 -18.65 -0.86
CA ASN A 121 -2.18 -18.30 -2.24
C ASN A 121 -3.68 -18.11 -2.36
N CYS A 122 -4.10 -17.31 -3.31
CA CYS A 122 -5.52 -17.05 -3.53
C CYS A 122 -5.88 -17.21 -5.00
N ILE A 123 -6.87 -18.06 -5.25
CA ILE A 123 -7.48 -18.20 -6.56
C ILE A 123 -8.94 -17.71 -6.57
N LYS A 124 -9.36 -17.02 -5.52
CA LYS A 124 -10.73 -16.53 -5.33
C LYS A 124 -10.92 -15.08 -5.83
N THR A 125 -9.86 -14.42 -6.21
CA THR A 125 -9.91 -13.07 -6.77
C THR A 125 -8.91 -12.90 -7.90
N ASP A 126 -9.19 -11.95 -8.76
CA ASP A 126 -8.32 -11.51 -9.84
C ASP A 126 -7.70 -10.13 -9.59
N THR A 127 -7.87 -9.57 -8.38
CA THR A 127 -7.53 -8.16 -8.14
C THR A 127 -6.70 -7.97 -6.88
N ILE A 128 -5.59 -7.25 -7.03
CA ILE A 128 -4.77 -6.75 -5.92
C ILE A 128 -4.67 -5.24 -6.03
N ILE A 129 -4.80 -4.56 -4.88
CA ILE A 129 -4.44 -3.15 -4.71
C ILE A 129 -3.17 -3.09 -3.87
N PHE A 130 -2.16 -2.40 -4.38
CA PHE A 130 -1.00 -1.99 -3.58
C PHE A 130 -1.29 -0.59 -3.06
N TYR A 131 -1.72 -0.50 -1.81
CA TYR A 131 -2.14 0.77 -1.20
C TYR A 131 -0.99 1.79 -1.16
N SER A 132 0.20 1.29 -0.87
CA SER A 132 1.47 2.04 -0.93
C SER A 132 2.58 1.09 -1.37
N GLN A 133 3.70 1.65 -1.85
CA GLN A 133 4.82 0.85 -2.30
C GLN A 133 5.62 0.29 -1.11
N ASN A 134 6.10 -0.95 -1.22
CA ASN A 134 7.13 -1.46 -0.32
C ASN A 134 8.51 -1.09 -0.88
N TYR A 135 9.51 -0.96 -0.03
CA TYR A 135 10.88 -0.63 -0.47
C TYR A 135 11.53 -1.77 -1.26
N SER A 136 11.07 -3.00 -1.06
CA SER A 136 11.70 -4.20 -1.62
C SER A 136 11.02 -4.65 -2.92
N TYR A 137 11.78 -4.68 -4.01
CA TYR A 137 11.31 -5.25 -5.27
C TYR A 137 10.87 -6.70 -5.09
N LYS A 138 11.64 -7.50 -4.35
CA LYS A 138 11.35 -8.90 -4.09
C LYS A 138 10.00 -9.09 -3.38
N ILE A 139 9.72 -8.26 -2.38
CA ILE A 139 8.45 -8.31 -1.65
C ILE A 139 7.29 -7.92 -2.56
N MET A 140 7.46 -6.89 -3.41
CA MET A 140 6.44 -6.50 -4.39
C MET A 140 6.14 -7.63 -5.36
N GLU A 141 7.16 -8.30 -5.84
CA GLU A 141 7.03 -9.44 -6.75
C GLU A 141 6.32 -10.62 -6.09
N GLN A 142 6.70 -10.95 -4.86
CA GLN A 142 6.05 -12.02 -4.10
C GLN A 142 4.58 -11.71 -3.83
N ALA A 143 4.26 -10.45 -3.52
CA ALA A 143 2.88 -10.02 -3.30
C ALA A 143 2.04 -10.21 -4.58
N SER A 144 2.57 -9.82 -5.74
CA SER A 144 1.91 -10.02 -7.03
C SER A 144 1.65 -11.49 -7.31
N GLY A 145 2.57 -12.37 -6.93
CA GLY A 145 2.48 -13.81 -7.15
C GLY A 145 1.40 -14.52 -6.34
N ARG A 146 0.76 -13.84 -5.37
CA ARG A 146 -0.26 -14.50 -4.53
C ARG A 146 -1.50 -14.92 -5.31
N ILE A 147 -1.85 -14.22 -6.38
CA ILE A 147 -3.00 -14.56 -7.24
C ILE A 147 -2.58 -15.12 -8.59
N ASP A 148 -1.34 -14.95 -8.98
CA ASP A 148 -0.81 -15.46 -10.27
C ASP A 148 -0.38 -16.91 -10.09
N ARG A 149 -1.37 -17.81 -10.10
CA ARG A 149 -1.19 -19.25 -9.87
C ARG A 149 -1.64 -20.05 -11.08
N LEU A 150 -1.00 -21.18 -11.30
CA LEU A 150 -1.31 -22.07 -12.45
C LEU A 150 -2.77 -22.52 -12.45
N ASN A 151 -3.38 -22.66 -11.28
CA ASN A 151 -4.75 -23.14 -11.15
C ASN A 151 -5.79 -22.01 -10.98
N THR A 152 -5.41 -20.76 -11.25
CA THR A 152 -6.39 -19.68 -11.18
C THR A 152 -7.44 -19.82 -12.30
N PRO A 153 -8.74 -19.58 -11.98
CA PRO A 153 -9.78 -19.60 -13.00
C PRO A 153 -9.84 -18.33 -13.85
N TYR A 154 -9.07 -17.29 -13.47
CA TYR A 154 -9.12 -15.99 -14.12
C TYR A 154 -8.10 -15.88 -15.25
N LYS A 155 -8.56 -15.42 -16.42
CA LYS A 155 -7.68 -15.15 -17.56
C LYS A 155 -6.85 -13.89 -17.37
N ASP A 156 -7.44 -12.89 -16.75
CA ASP A 156 -6.83 -11.58 -16.53
C ASP A 156 -6.70 -11.31 -15.04
N LEU A 157 -5.52 -10.83 -14.64
CA LEU A 157 -5.21 -10.44 -13.27
C LEU A 157 -4.92 -8.95 -13.26
N TRP A 158 -5.50 -8.26 -12.29
CA TRP A 158 -5.45 -6.79 -12.21
C TRP A 158 -4.70 -6.34 -10.97
N TYR A 159 -3.69 -5.52 -11.19
CA TYR A 159 -2.81 -4.99 -10.13
C TYR A 159 -2.86 -3.47 -10.17
N TYR A 160 -3.44 -2.86 -9.15
CA TYR A 160 -3.56 -1.42 -9.04
C TYR A 160 -2.53 -0.88 -8.06
N HIS A 161 -1.60 -0.07 -8.57
CA HIS A 161 -0.53 0.54 -7.78
C HIS A 161 -0.92 1.98 -7.47
N LEU A 162 -1.28 2.26 -6.22
CA LEU A 162 -1.59 3.62 -5.78
C LEU A 162 -0.30 4.34 -5.43
N LYS A 163 -0.08 5.46 -6.06
CA LYS A 163 1.15 6.27 -5.93
C LYS A 163 0.78 7.74 -5.96
N SER A 164 1.65 8.57 -5.42
CA SER A 164 1.59 10.01 -5.63
C SER A 164 2.80 10.49 -6.43
N ARG A 165 2.79 11.75 -6.83
CA ARG A 165 3.95 12.39 -7.47
C ARG A 165 4.84 13.09 -6.45
N ALA A 166 4.61 12.87 -5.15
CA ALA A 166 5.50 13.36 -4.10
C ALA A 166 6.90 12.78 -4.28
N GLY A 167 7.91 13.56 -3.93
CA GLY A 167 9.31 13.15 -4.08
C GLY A 167 9.63 11.79 -3.46
N ILE A 168 9.05 11.48 -2.29
CA ILE A 168 9.27 10.19 -1.62
C ILE A 168 8.74 9.03 -2.47
N ASP A 169 7.53 9.14 -3.01
CA ASP A 169 6.95 8.08 -3.85
C ASP A 169 7.74 7.90 -5.15
N LEU A 170 8.14 9.00 -5.79
CA LEU A 170 8.94 8.93 -7.02
C LEU A 170 10.31 8.30 -6.76
N ALA A 171 10.94 8.61 -5.64
CA ALA A 171 12.24 8.04 -5.28
C ALA A 171 12.15 6.54 -4.99
N ILE A 172 11.10 6.11 -4.28
CA ILE A 172 10.85 4.68 -4.05
C ILE A 172 10.60 3.96 -5.37
N SER A 173 9.79 4.54 -6.26
CA SER A 173 9.52 3.96 -7.60
C SER A 173 10.81 3.80 -8.41
N ARG A 174 11.71 4.78 -8.39
CA ARG A 174 13.01 4.67 -9.08
C ARG A 174 13.84 3.53 -8.52
N ALA A 175 13.89 3.38 -7.20
CA ALA A 175 14.61 2.28 -6.57
C ALA A 175 14.03 0.93 -6.97
N LEU A 176 12.72 0.78 -6.96
CA LEU A 176 12.03 -0.44 -7.37
C LEU A 176 12.29 -0.77 -8.84
N ASN A 177 12.21 0.21 -9.73
CA ASN A 177 12.47 0.02 -11.16
C ASN A 177 13.91 -0.41 -11.44
N SER A 178 14.85 0.01 -10.61
CA SER A 178 16.27 -0.37 -10.70
C SER A 178 16.58 -1.63 -9.89
N LYS A 179 15.60 -2.22 -9.22
CA LYS A 179 15.76 -3.38 -8.32
C LYS A 179 16.79 -3.14 -7.23
N LYS A 180 16.85 -1.90 -6.73
CA LYS A 180 17.75 -1.47 -5.66
C LYS A 180 16.94 -1.16 -4.41
N ALA A 181 17.56 -1.31 -3.24
CA ALA A 181 16.94 -0.89 -1.99
C ALA A 181 16.84 0.64 -1.94
N PHE A 182 15.70 1.16 -1.50
CA PHE A 182 15.54 2.59 -1.25
C PHE A 182 16.44 3.01 -0.07
N ASN A 183 17.22 4.07 -0.26
CA ASN A 183 18.16 4.56 0.75
C ASN A 183 17.58 5.78 1.47
N GLU A 184 17.07 5.56 2.68
CA GLU A 184 16.43 6.62 3.50
C GLU A 184 17.40 7.74 3.85
N ARG A 185 18.65 7.39 4.22
CA ARG A 185 19.67 8.39 4.58
C ARG A 185 20.00 9.32 3.42
N LYS A 186 20.19 8.74 2.24
CA LYS A 186 20.46 9.52 1.04
C LYS A 186 19.30 10.45 0.71
N PHE A 187 18.07 9.95 0.84
CA PHE A 187 16.88 10.77 0.61
C PHE A 187 16.78 11.91 1.61
N TYR A 188 17.12 11.65 2.87
CA TYR A 188 17.12 12.65 3.94
C TYR A 188 18.21 13.71 3.75
N GLY A 189 19.28 13.39 3.01
CA GLY A 189 20.41 14.30 2.75
C GLY A 189 21.63 14.03 3.63
N GLU A 190 21.74 12.82 4.13
CA GLU A 190 22.93 12.39 4.89
C GLU A 190 23.98 11.71 4.01
#